data_f3085284e44c2502aeb9129e23877d0a
#
_entry.id   f3085284e44c2502aeb9129e23877d0a
#
_cell.length_a   1.000
_cell.length_b   1.000
_cell.length_c   1.000
_cell.angle_alpha   90.00
_cell.angle_beta   90.00
_cell.angle_gamma   90.00
#
_symmetry.space_group_name_H-M   'P 1'
#
loop_
_entity.id
_entity.type
_entity.pdbx_description
1 polymer ?
#
loop_
_entity_poly.entity_id
_entity_poly.type
_entity_poly.pdbx_seq_one_letter_code
_entity_poly.pdbx_strand_id
1 'polypeptide(L)'
;MKGIKEAKSGTTLAGKNKNSYLNRLRKLNFVNTKIDAVVCQLSTNDARFGYEIGEMSQSFNLESFDTETTLGAIEYIIKYVQTKWCCPVIFYTCIRENDVTYKQLVNHLYRLKTKWDIHIIDVYNNDELNKLAKSDKEMMADDSHPTKKGYRYLYTPILVKQLDEIL
;
A
#
# COMPACT_ATOMS: atom_id res chain seq x y z
N MET A 1 -2.64 -14.03 15.26
CA MET A 1 -2.37 -12.59 14.95
C MET A 1 -3.63 -11.77 15.23
N LYS A 2 -3.52 -10.59 15.84
CA LYS A 2 -4.64 -9.66 16.09
C LYS A 2 -4.42 -8.42 15.21
N GLY A 3 -5.42 -8.08 14.35
CA GLY A 3 -5.31 -6.96 13.43
C GLY A 3 -6.04 -5.71 13.92
N ILE A 4 -5.44 -4.53 13.74
CA ILE A 4 -6.10 -3.23 13.83
C ILE A 4 -6.37 -2.77 12.40
N LYS A 5 -7.65 -2.62 12.04
CA LYS A 5 -8.03 -2.25 10.68
C LYS A 5 -8.30 -0.76 10.58
N GLU A 6 -7.45 -0.05 9.84
CA GLU A 6 -7.59 1.36 9.47
C GLU A 6 -7.75 1.51 7.94
N ALA A 7 -8.79 0.88 7.40
CA ALA A 7 -9.09 0.93 5.97
C ALA A 7 -10.39 1.73 5.71
N LYS A 8 -10.35 2.61 4.71
CA LYS A 8 -11.51 3.39 4.26
C LYS A 8 -11.53 3.45 2.73
N SER A 9 -12.69 3.10 2.14
CA SER A 9 -12.88 3.15 0.68
C SER A 9 -12.75 4.57 0.14
N GLY A 10 -12.26 4.71 -1.10
CA GLY A 10 -12.16 5.99 -1.81
C GLY A 10 -11.09 6.93 -1.26
N THR A 11 -10.12 6.44 -0.49
CA THR A 11 -9.06 7.29 0.08
C THR A 11 -7.71 7.10 -0.62
N THR A 12 -6.86 8.11 -0.52
CA THR A 12 -5.56 8.22 -1.16
C THR A 12 -4.41 8.15 -0.16
N LEU A 13 -3.21 7.86 -0.63
CA LEU A 13 -1.98 7.98 0.15
C LEU A 13 -1.68 9.44 0.46
N ALA A 14 -1.69 10.29 -0.58
CA ALA A 14 -1.38 11.71 -0.46
C ALA A 14 -2.30 12.47 0.53
N GLY A 15 -1.72 13.47 1.19
CA GLY A 15 -2.21 14.04 2.43
C GLY A 15 -3.34 15.06 2.40
N LYS A 16 -3.75 15.58 1.24
CA LYS A 16 -4.76 16.68 1.16
C LYS A 16 -6.11 16.33 1.76
N ASN A 17 -6.55 15.09 1.60
CA ASN A 17 -7.84 14.64 2.14
C ASN A 17 -7.72 14.30 3.63
N LYS A 18 -8.64 14.83 4.46
CA LYS A 18 -8.68 14.52 5.90
C LYS A 18 -8.77 13.02 6.24
N ASN A 19 -9.18 12.19 5.28
CA ASN A 19 -9.27 10.75 5.40
C ASN A 19 -8.14 10.01 4.66
N SER A 20 -7.12 10.71 4.13
CA SER A 20 -5.96 10.08 3.49
C SER A 20 -5.28 9.08 4.45
N TYR A 21 -4.47 8.19 3.91
CA TYR A 21 -3.71 7.23 4.71
C TYR A 21 -2.85 7.95 5.74
N LEU A 22 -2.17 9.02 5.34
CA LEU A 22 -1.37 9.85 6.22
C LEU A 22 -2.16 10.42 7.40
N ASN A 23 -3.31 11.04 7.11
CA ASN A 23 -4.10 11.69 8.16
C ASN A 23 -4.74 10.66 9.09
N ARG A 24 -5.03 9.46 8.63
CA ARG A 24 -5.49 8.36 9.50
C ARG A 24 -4.34 7.77 10.32
N LEU A 25 -3.16 7.59 9.72
CA LEU A 25 -1.97 7.12 10.42
C LEU A 25 -1.60 8.06 11.58
N ARG A 26 -1.61 9.38 11.34
CA ARG A 26 -1.35 10.39 12.39
C ARG A 26 -2.32 10.30 13.56
N LYS A 27 -3.57 9.87 13.33
CA LYS A 27 -4.56 9.66 14.40
C LYS A 27 -4.27 8.43 15.26
N LEU A 28 -3.43 7.51 14.81
CA LEU A 28 -3.00 6.34 15.57
C LEU A 28 -1.85 6.64 16.55
N ASN A 29 -1.50 7.91 16.76
CA ASN A 29 -0.41 8.30 17.65
C ASN A 29 -0.61 7.86 19.12
N PHE A 30 -1.85 7.59 19.53
CA PHE A 30 -2.21 7.12 20.88
C PHE A 30 -2.13 5.61 21.06
N VAL A 31 -1.84 4.83 19.98
CA VAL A 31 -1.71 3.38 20.09
C VAL A 31 -0.42 3.03 20.83
N ASN A 32 -0.56 2.65 22.09
CA ASN A 32 0.54 2.25 22.96
C ASN A 32 0.79 0.72 22.96
N THR A 33 0.08 -0.01 22.10
CA THR A 33 0.26 -1.45 21.93
C THR A 33 1.47 -1.71 21.03
N LYS A 34 2.22 -2.76 21.32
CA LYS A 34 3.27 -3.26 20.42
C LYS A 34 2.63 -3.57 19.06
N ILE A 35 3.19 -2.98 18.01
CA ILE A 35 2.82 -3.24 16.63
C ILE A 35 3.93 -4.10 16.01
N ASP A 36 3.57 -5.27 15.50
CA ASP A 36 4.53 -6.21 14.92
C ASP A 36 4.80 -5.91 13.45
N ALA A 37 3.85 -5.32 12.72
CA ALA A 37 4.01 -4.81 11.35
C ALA A 37 2.91 -3.83 10.97
N VAL A 38 3.17 -2.98 9.97
CA VAL A 38 2.16 -2.16 9.31
C VAL A 38 2.03 -2.58 7.86
N VAL A 39 0.84 -3.00 7.46
CA VAL A 39 0.51 -3.41 6.09
C VAL A 39 -0.28 -2.31 5.40
N CYS A 40 0.24 -1.78 4.31
CA CYS A 40 -0.35 -0.71 3.51
C CYS A 40 -0.68 -1.20 2.10
N GLN A 41 -1.86 -0.88 1.62
CA GLN A 41 -2.16 -1.01 0.20
C GLN A 41 -1.50 0.13 -0.58
N LEU A 42 -0.82 -0.16 -1.70
CA LEU A 42 -0.49 0.86 -2.68
C LEU A 42 -1.80 1.35 -3.30
N SER A 43 -2.14 2.62 -3.07
CA SER A 43 -3.45 3.14 -3.42
C SER A 43 -3.65 3.22 -4.94
N THR A 44 -4.72 2.61 -5.43
CA THR A 44 -5.19 2.79 -6.81
C THR A 44 -5.88 4.14 -7.01
N ASN A 45 -6.34 4.76 -5.93
CA ASN A 45 -7.06 6.04 -5.99
C ASN A 45 -6.13 7.22 -6.29
N ASP A 46 -4.86 7.18 -5.87
CA ASP A 46 -3.90 8.22 -6.21
C ASP A 46 -3.74 8.29 -7.74
N ALA A 47 -3.58 7.15 -8.42
CA ALA A 47 -3.56 7.08 -9.87
C ALA A 47 -4.88 7.53 -10.49
N ARG A 48 -6.01 7.02 -9.99
CA ARG A 48 -7.35 7.30 -10.52
C ARG A 48 -7.74 8.77 -10.43
N PHE A 49 -7.37 9.45 -9.36
CA PHE A 49 -7.72 10.86 -9.14
C PHE A 49 -6.67 11.83 -9.65
N GLY A 50 -5.61 11.32 -10.32
CA GLY A 50 -4.58 12.16 -10.92
C GLY A 50 -3.73 12.90 -9.91
N TYR A 51 -3.48 12.30 -8.73
CA TYR A 51 -2.51 12.86 -7.80
C TYR A 51 -1.12 12.85 -8.43
N GLU A 52 -0.36 13.90 -8.16
CA GLU A 52 1.02 13.97 -8.58
C GLU A 52 1.81 12.83 -7.95
N ILE A 53 2.56 12.09 -8.77
CA ILE A 53 3.42 11.01 -8.27
C ILE A 53 4.51 11.60 -7.36
N GLY A 54 5.09 12.72 -7.75
CA GLY A 54 6.21 13.36 -7.08
C GLY A 54 7.53 12.64 -7.33
N GLU A 55 8.55 13.07 -6.59
CA GLU A 55 9.90 12.50 -6.66
C GLU A 55 10.29 11.86 -5.33
N MET A 56 11.15 10.84 -5.41
CA MET A 56 11.74 10.23 -4.23
C MET A 56 12.73 11.22 -3.61
N SER A 57 12.53 11.56 -2.35
CA SER A 57 13.42 12.48 -1.62
C SER A 57 14.83 11.89 -1.47
N GLN A 58 15.85 12.74 -1.44
CA GLN A 58 17.21 12.33 -1.06
C GLN A 58 17.38 12.27 0.46
N SER A 59 16.47 12.84 1.22
CA SER A 59 16.49 12.90 2.68
C SER A 59 15.82 11.70 3.33
N PHE A 60 16.15 11.46 4.61
CA PHE A 60 15.47 10.53 5.51
C PHE A 60 14.69 11.25 6.61
N ASN A 61 14.62 12.59 6.56
CA ASN A 61 13.92 13.39 7.56
C ASN A 61 12.44 13.50 7.24
N LEU A 62 11.60 13.31 8.26
CA LEU A 62 10.15 13.28 8.13
C LEU A 62 9.57 14.57 7.52
N GLU A 63 10.15 15.72 7.89
CA GLU A 63 9.72 17.05 7.45
C GLU A 63 10.09 17.37 6.00
N SER A 64 10.98 16.59 5.40
CA SER A 64 11.44 16.83 4.02
C SER A 64 10.56 16.16 2.97
N PHE A 65 9.57 15.35 3.37
CA PHE A 65 8.72 14.65 2.42
C PHE A 65 7.53 15.50 2.01
N ASP A 66 7.37 15.70 0.70
CA ASP A 66 6.19 16.37 0.16
C ASP A 66 4.97 15.46 0.23
N THR A 67 4.22 15.57 1.32
CA THR A 67 3.04 14.74 1.58
C THR A 67 1.82 15.06 0.70
N GLU A 68 1.93 16.05 -0.18
CA GLU A 68 0.94 16.36 -1.20
C GLU A 68 1.08 15.45 -2.42
N THR A 69 2.25 14.84 -2.61
CA THR A 69 2.55 13.86 -3.66
C THR A 69 2.44 12.44 -3.14
N THR A 70 2.22 11.48 -4.06
CA THR A 70 2.07 10.06 -3.68
C THR A 70 3.36 9.49 -3.10
N LEU A 71 4.53 9.76 -3.73
CA LEU A 71 5.81 9.24 -3.23
C LEU A 71 6.20 9.86 -1.89
N GLY A 72 6.05 11.16 -1.73
CA GLY A 72 6.32 11.82 -0.46
C GLY A 72 5.42 11.31 0.66
N ALA A 73 4.15 11.01 0.37
CA ALA A 73 3.24 10.37 1.32
C ALA A 73 3.69 8.95 1.70
N ILE A 74 4.15 8.14 0.74
CA ILE A 74 4.70 6.81 1.01
C ILE A 74 5.94 6.90 1.90
N GLU A 75 6.90 7.77 1.57
CA GLU A 75 8.12 7.97 2.37
C GLU A 75 7.81 8.43 3.78
N TYR A 76 6.85 9.36 3.92
CA TYR A 76 6.37 9.78 5.23
C TYR A 76 5.82 8.61 6.05
N ILE A 77 4.95 7.78 5.45
CA ILE A 77 4.38 6.59 6.13
C ILE A 77 5.49 5.66 6.59
N ILE A 78 6.45 5.34 5.71
CA ILE A 78 7.56 4.45 6.04
C ILE A 78 8.34 5.00 7.23
N LYS A 79 8.81 6.23 7.14
CA LYS A 79 9.61 6.87 8.18
C LYS A 79 8.85 6.99 9.50
N TYR A 80 7.59 7.39 9.45
CA TYR A 80 6.74 7.50 10.64
C TYR A 80 6.59 6.16 11.37
N VAL A 81 6.28 5.08 10.63
CA VAL A 81 6.11 3.73 11.19
C VAL A 81 7.40 3.22 11.81
N GLN A 82 8.51 3.32 11.06
CA GLN A 82 9.82 2.89 11.54
C GLN A 82 10.27 3.65 12.79
N THR A 83 9.99 4.96 12.85
CA THR A 83 10.36 5.78 14.02
C THR A 83 9.46 5.51 15.22
N LYS A 84 8.14 5.38 14.99
CA LYS A 84 7.17 5.28 16.09
C LYS A 84 7.04 3.88 16.66
N TRP A 85 7.02 2.86 15.82
CA TRP A 85 6.75 1.49 16.24
C TRP A 85 7.91 0.54 16.04
N CYS A 86 8.97 0.97 15.35
CA CYS A 86 10.16 0.17 15.07
C CYS A 86 9.83 -1.21 14.48
N CYS A 87 8.87 -1.26 13.56
CA CYS A 87 8.37 -2.50 12.97
C CYS A 87 8.45 -2.45 11.43
N PRO A 88 8.41 -3.61 10.76
CA PRO A 88 8.38 -3.70 9.31
C PRO A 88 7.21 -2.95 8.69
N VAL A 89 7.47 -2.30 7.55
CA VAL A 89 6.45 -1.71 6.68
C VAL A 89 6.31 -2.57 5.44
N ILE A 90 5.10 -3.01 5.18
CA ILE A 90 4.78 -3.93 4.09
C ILE A 90 3.77 -3.23 3.18
N PHE A 91 4.13 -3.03 1.92
CA PHE A 91 3.16 -2.59 0.91
C PHE A 91 2.66 -3.78 0.11
N TYR A 92 1.37 -3.80 -0.22
CA TYR A 92 0.87 -4.72 -1.22
C TYR A 92 0.27 -3.98 -2.41
N THR A 93 0.51 -4.52 -3.61
CA THR A 93 -0.05 -4.01 -4.86
C THR A 93 -1.39 -4.68 -5.16
N CYS A 94 -2.14 -4.13 -6.13
CA CYS A 94 -3.46 -4.64 -6.50
C CYS A 94 -3.46 -5.15 -7.94
N ILE A 95 -4.35 -6.10 -8.22
CA ILE A 95 -4.73 -6.40 -9.61
C ILE A 95 -5.30 -5.12 -10.21
N ARG A 96 -4.70 -4.67 -11.31
CA ARG A 96 -5.12 -3.47 -12.05
C ARG A 96 -4.64 -3.56 -13.48
N GLU A 97 -5.53 -3.56 -14.42
CA GLU A 97 -5.18 -3.64 -15.84
C GLU A 97 -5.18 -2.25 -16.49
N ASN A 98 -4.30 -2.09 -17.48
CA ASN A 98 -4.27 -0.94 -18.38
C ASN A 98 -4.18 0.44 -17.70
N ASP A 99 -3.70 0.51 -16.48
CA ASP A 99 -3.47 1.77 -15.76
C ASP A 99 -1.98 2.11 -15.76
N VAL A 100 -1.60 2.99 -16.70
CA VAL A 100 -0.20 3.41 -16.88
C VAL A 100 0.33 4.11 -15.62
N THR A 101 -0.48 4.94 -14.98
CA THR A 101 -0.10 5.66 -13.75
C THR A 101 0.10 4.70 -12.60
N TYR A 102 -0.78 3.71 -12.44
CA TYR A 102 -0.61 2.70 -11.39
C TYR A 102 0.64 1.85 -11.62
N LYS A 103 0.93 1.48 -12.88
CA LYS A 103 2.19 0.81 -13.23
C LYS A 103 3.42 1.62 -12.83
N GLN A 104 3.39 2.94 -13.07
CA GLN A 104 4.46 3.83 -12.63
C GLN A 104 4.61 3.83 -11.10
N LEU A 105 3.50 3.88 -10.34
CA LEU A 105 3.52 3.80 -8.89
C LEU A 105 4.13 2.47 -8.39
N VAL A 106 3.81 1.34 -9.02
CA VAL A 106 4.41 0.04 -8.68
C VAL A 106 5.93 0.08 -8.93
N ASN A 107 6.38 0.62 -10.05
CA ASN A 107 7.81 0.75 -10.35
C ASN A 107 8.53 1.65 -9.32
N HIS A 108 7.90 2.76 -8.93
CA HIS A 108 8.43 3.63 -7.89
C HIS A 108 8.48 2.97 -6.52
N LEU A 109 7.51 2.12 -6.19
CA LEU A 109 7.52 1.36 -4.94
C LEU A 109 8.75 0.44 -4.86
N TYR A 110 9.14 -0.21 -5.97
CA TYR A 110 10.38 -0.99 -6.04
C TYR A 110 11.63 -0.13 -5.89
N ARG A 111 11.64 1.07 -6.44
CA ARG A 111 12.75 2.02 -6.22
C ARG A 111 12.81 2.46 -4.74
N LEU A 112 11.66 2.70 -4.11
CA LEU A 112 11.60 3.00 -2.67
C LEU A 112 12.13 1.85 -1.82
N LYS A 113 11.92 0.59 -2.23
CA LYS A 113 12.49 -0.57 -1.54
C LYS A 113 14.02 -0.56 -1.51
N THR A 114 14.69 0.06 -2.50
CA THR A 114 16.16 0.18 -2.49
C THR A 114 16.67 1.23 -1.50
N LYS A 115 15.85 2.23 -1.19
CA LYS A 115 16.17 3.29 -0.21
C LYS A 115 15.74 2.90 1.20
N TRP A 116 14.60 2.26 1.31
CA TRP A 116 13.95 1.93 2.57
C TRP A 116 13.91 0.42 2.76
N ASP A 117 14.13 -0.04 3.98
CA ASP A 117 13.92 -1.43 4.32
C ASP A 117 12.43 -1.72 4.46
N ILE A 118 11.77 -1.97 3.33
CA ILE A 118 10.34 -2.29 3.23
C ILE A 118 10.12 -3.61 2.48
N HIS A 119 9.02 -4.25 2.76
CA HIS A 119 8.57 -5.43 2.05
C HIS A 119 7.48 -5.09 1.03
N ILE A 120 7.45 -5.82 -0.08
CA ILE A 120 6.43 -5.65 -1.13
C ILE A 120 5.79 -7.02 -1.40
N ILE A 121 4.49 -7.10 -1.19
CA ILE A 121 3.66 -8.23 -1.62
C ILE A 121 3.08 -7.86 -2.99
N ASP A 122 3.71 -8.38 -4.05
CA ASP A 122 3.37 -7.96 -5.40
C ASP A 122 2.28 -8.84 -6.02
N VAL A 123 1.05 -8.35 -5.95
CA VAL A 123 -0.10 -8.93 -6.61
C VAL A 123 -0.22 -8.44 -8.06
N TYR A 124 0.25 -7.21 -8.33
CA TYR A 124 0.15 -6.58 -9.66
C TYR A 124 0.92 -7.36 -10.74
N ASN A 125 2.17 -7.74 -10.46
CA ASN A 125 3.01 -8.49 -11.39
C ASN A 125 2.90 -10.02 -11.22
N ASN A 126 1.94 -10.51 -10.43
CA ASN A 126 1.75 -11.94 -10.24
C ASN A 126 0.88 -12.52 -11.37
N ASP A 127 1.53 -13.12 -12.36
CA ASP A 127 0.87 -13.67 -13.56
C ASP A 127 -0.16 -14.73 -13.23
N GLU A 128 0.09 -15.59 -12.24
CA GLU A 128 -0.85 -16.66 -11.85
C GLU A 128 -2.13 -16.08 -11.27
N LEU A 129 -2.02 -15.11 -10.35
CA LEU A 129 -3.17 -14.43 -9.76
C LEU A 129 -3.95 -13.64 -10.81
N ASN A 130 -3.25 -12.95 -11.71
CA ASN A 130 -3.89 -12.19 -12.79
C ASN A 130 -4.62 -13.12 -13.79
N LYS A 131 -4.04 -14.27 -14.13
CA LYS A 131 -4.73 -15.28 -14.95
C LYS A 131 -5.96 -15.85 -14.25
N LEU A 132 -5.85 -16.16 -12.96
CA LEU A 132 -6.98 -16.68 -12.18
C LEU A 132 -8.11 -15.64 -12.07
N ALA A 133 -7.77 -14.38 -11.82
CA ALA A 133 -8.76 -13.29 -11.78
C ALA A 133 -9.52 -13.13 -13.10
N LYS A 134 -8.84 -13.31 -14.24
CA LYS A 134 -9.43 -13.23 -15.58
C LYS A 134 -10.29 -14.46 -15.94
N SER A 135 -9.89 -15.64 -15.47
CA SER A 135 -10.58 -16.88 -15.78
C SER A 135 -11.93 -17.04 -15.09
N ASP A 136 -12.15 -16.32 -13.98
CA ASP A 136 -13.37 -16.37 -13.21
C ASP A 136 -13.89 -14.95 -12.92
N LYS A 137 -14.94 -14.56 -13.65
CA LYS A 137 -15.57 -13.23 -13.55
C LYS A 137 -16.14 -12.90 -12.15
N GLU A 138 -16.33 -13.89 -11.30
CA GLU A 138 -16.80 -13.67 -9.93
C GLU A 138 -15.68 -13.25 -8.98
N MET A 139 -14.41 -13.31 -9.41
CA MET A 139 -13.27 -12.91 -8.57
C MET A 139 -13.16 -11.40 -8.38
N MET A 140 -13.48 -10.62 -9.41
CA MET A 140 -13.39 -9.16 -9.39
C MET A 140 -14.77 -8.52 -9.60
N ALA A 141 -15.06 -7.49 -8.80
CA ALA A 141 -16.28 -6.69 -8.96
C ALA A 141 -16.14 -5.68 -10.10
N ASP A 142 -14.93 -5.20 -10.32
CA ASP A 142 -14.50 -4.33 -11.41
C ASP A 142 -12.99 -4.52 -11.66
N ASP A 143 -12.35 -3.60 -12.38
CA ASP A 143 -10.93 -3.65 -12.77
C ASP A 143 -9.94 -3.53 -11.60
N SER A 144 -10.41 -3.26 -10.37
CA SER A 144 -9.55 -3.01 -9.21
C SER A 144 -10.08 -3.54 -7.88
N HIS A 145 -11.36 -3.88 -7.79
CA HIS A 145 -11.97 -4.31 -6.55
C HIS A 145 -12.28 -5.82 -6.55
N PRO A 146 -11.59 -6.62 -5.74
CA PRO A 146 -11.94 -8.02 -5.58
C PRO A 146 -13.26 -8.18 -4.85
N THR A 147 -14.04 -9.19 -5.27
CA THR A 147 -15.23 -9.64 -4.54
C THR A 147 -14.81 -10.37 -3.26
N LYS A 148 -15.78 -10.84 -2.46
CA LYS A 148 -15.49 -11.74 -1.33
C LYS A 148 -14.76 -13.01 -1.79
N LYS A 149 -15.12 -13.54 -2.95
CA LYS A 149 -14.47 -14.70 -3.59
C LYS A 149 -13.03 -14.35 -3.99
N GLY A 150 -12.82 -13.18 -4.63
CA GLY A 150 -11.50 -12.69 -4.98
C GLY A 150 -10.59 -12.47 -3.77
N TYR A 151 -11.09 -11.88 -2.70
CA TYR A 151 -10.30 -11.79 -1.46
C TYR A 151 -9.91 -13.16 -0.94
N ARG A 152 -10.84 -14.12 -0.91
CA ARG A 152 -10.60 -15.46 -0.38
C ARG A 152 -9.59 -16.27 -1.19
N TYR A 153 -9.62 -16.18 -2.51
CA TYR A 153 -8.85 -17.07 -3.38
C TYR A 153 -7.65 -16.40 -4.07
N LEU A 154 -7.64 -15.06 -4.21
CA LEU A 154 -6.52 -14.33 -4.80
C LEU A 154 -5.63 -13.68 -3.73
N TYR A 155 -6.22 -12.83 -2.89
CA TYR A 155 -5.43 -11.98 -1.99
C TYR A 155 -5.04 -12.68 -0.68
N THR A 156 -5.98 -13.33 0.00
CA THR A 156 -5.72 -13.91 1.32
C THR A 156 -4.58 -14.94 1.29
N PRO A 157 -4.52 -15.89 0.34
CA PRO A 157 -3.45 -16.88 0.31
C PRO A 157 -2.06 -16.27 0.19
N ILE A 158 -1.87 -15.32 -0.73
CA ILE A 158 -0.56 -14.68 -0.93
C ILE A 158 -0.20 -13.77 0.26
N LEU A 159 -1.17 -13.02 0.80
CA LEU A 159 -0.93 -12.16 1.95
C LEU A 159 -0.53 -12.97 3.17
N VAL A 160 -1.25 -14.05 3.49
CA VAL A 160 -0.92 -14.92 4.63
C VAL A 160 0.45 -15.54 4.45
N LYS A 161 0.73 -16.16 3.30
CA LYS A 161 2.02 -16.80 3.03
C LYS A 161 3.17 -15.80 3.22
N GLN A 162 3.10 -14.62 2.60
CA GLN A 162 4.20 -13.67 2.67
C GLN A 162 4.32 -12.97 4.03
N LEU A 163 3.21 -12.77 4.74
CA LEU A 163 3.27 -12.27 6.11
C LEU A 163 3.93 -13.26 7.06
N ASP A 164 3.67 -14.57 6.90
CA ASP A 164 4.31 -15.61 7.71
C ASP A 164 5.82 -15.74 7.41
N GLU A 165 6.26 -15.35 6.20
CA GLU A 165 7.69 -15.31 5.82
C GLU A 165 8.41 -14.05 6.34
N ILE A 166 7.69 -12.94 6.56
CA ILE A 166 8.26 -11.66 7.00
C ILE A 166 8.31 -11.54 8.52
N LEU A 167 7.34 -12.11 9.24
CA LEU A 167 7.14 -11.94 10.69
C LEU A 167 7.65 -13.13 11.48
#